data_8b2dce701e95e979948625092e76ee78
#
_entry.id   8b2dce701e95e979948625092e76ee78
#
_cell.length_a   1.000
_cell.length_b   1.000
_cell.length_c   1.000
_cell.angle_alpha   90.00
_cell.angle_beta   90.00
_cell.angle_gamma   90.00
#
_symmetry.space_group_name_H-M   'P 1'
#
loop_
_entity.id
_entity.type
_entity.pdbx_description
1 polymer ?
#
loop_
_entity_poly.entity_id
_entity_poly.type
_entity_poly.pdbx_seq_one_letter_code
_entity_poly.pdbx_strand_id
1 'polypeptide(L)'
;MTVKLVVLYTRPEDTDAFDRHYFDVHLPLVHQIPGLRRAETGRFVGALDGGEETFYRVAELYFPDQETMDAGIASDQGKATAADYAKIAPPGSRMFVQSLHD
;
A
#
# COMPACT_ATOMS: atom_id res chain seq x y z
N MET A 1 -0.16 17.68 10.36
CA MET A 1 0.97 16.70 10.42
C MET A 1 0.71 15.62 9.39
N THR A 2 1.64 15.44 8.48
CA THR A 2 1.52 14.45 7.42
C THR A 2 1.43 13.04 8.00
N VAL A 3 0.52 12.25 7.50
CA VAL A 3 0.43 10.83 7.83
C VAL A 3 0.54 10.01 6.56
N LYS A 4 0.98 8.77 6.70
CA LYS A 4 0.99 7.86 5.57
C LYS A 4 0.51 6.49 5.96
N LEU A 5 -0.14 5.83 5.01
CA LEU A 5 -0.49 4.43 5.11
C LEU A 5 0.65 3.62 4.50
N VAL A 6 1.22 2.71 5.27
CA VAL A 6 2.30 1.84 4.80
C VAL A 6 1.72 0.44 4.62
N VAL A 7 1.79 -0.06 3.39
CA VAL A 7 1.26 -1.38 3.04
C VAL A 7 2.44 -2.29 2.69
N LEU A 8 2.59 -3.36 3.44
CA LEU A 8 3.68 -4.31 3.26
C LEU A 8 3.10 -5.62 2.73
N TYR A 9 3.47 -5.96 1.49
CA TYR A 9 3.04 -7.19 0.85
C TYR A 9 4.12 -8.26 1.03
N THR A 10 3.71 -9.44 1.48
CA THR A 10 4.61 -10.60 1.47
C THR A 10 4.79 -11.12 0.04
N ARG A 11 5.74 -12.03 -0.16
CA ARG A 11 6.02 -12.54 -1.51
C ARG A 11 4.85 -13.38 -2.01
N PRO A 12 4.27 -13.02 -3.16
CA PRO A 12 3.21 -13.83 -3.77
C PRO A 12 3.80 -15.10 -4.41
N GLU A 13 2.95 -16.10 -4.62
CA GLU A 13 3.37 -17.33 -5.29
C GLU A 13 3.78 -17.06 -6.74
N ASP A 14 3.01 -16.22 -7.43
CA ASP A 14 3.28 -15.84 -8.81
C ASP A 14 3.56 -14.33 -8.84
N THR A 15 4.84 -13.96 -8.81
CA THR A 15 5.24 -12.57 -8.75
C THR A 15 4.87 -11.80 -10.01
N ASP A 16 4.93 -12.43 -11.18
CA ASP A 16 4.58 -11.77 -12.44
C ASP A 16 3.09 -11.45 -12.49
N ALA A 17 2.24 -12.38 -12.08
CA ALA A 17 0.81 -12.16 -12.04
C ALA A 17 0.44 -11.09 -11.01
N PHE A 18 1.07 -11.12 -9.84
CA PHE A 18 0.86 -10.11 -8.80
C PHE A 18 1.24 -8.72 -9.32
N ASP A 19 2.41 -8.58 -9.88
CA ASP A 19 2.91 -7.28 -10.37
C ASP A 19 2.01 -6.74 -11.47
N ARG A 20 1.56 -7.58 -12.38
CA ARG A 20 0.67 -7.17 -13.47
C ARG A 20 -0.65 -6.62 -12.92
N HIS A 21 -1.28 -7.34 -12.00
CA HIS A 21 -2.52 -6.88 -11.37
C HIS A 21 -2.27 -5.61 -10.56
N TYR A 22 -1.17 -5.58 -9.82
CA TYR A 22 -0.83 -4.43 -8.97
C TYR A 22 -0.75 -3.15 -9.79
N PHE A 23 -0.02 -3.17 -10.89
CA PHE A 23 0.17 -1.97 -11.71
C PHE A 23 -1.03 -1.67 -12.61
N ASP A 24 -1.69 -2.69 -13.14
CA ASP A 24 -2.78 -2.47 -14.10
C ASP A 24 -4.12 -2.18 -13.43
N VAL A 25 -4.36 -2.70 -12.24
CA VAL A 25 -5.66 -2.61 -11.56
C VAL A 25 -5.55 -1.88 -10.23
N HIS A 26 -4.68 -2.35 -9.34
CA HIS A 26 -4.65 -1.85 -7.96
C HIS A 26 -4.17 -0.40 -7.87
N LEU A 27 -3.03 -0.09 -8.45
CA LEU A 27 -2.45 1.24 -8.36
C LEU A 27 -3.36 2.33 -8.95
N PRO A 28 -4.05 2.10 -10.09
CA PRO A 28 -5.04 3.06 -10.57
C PRO A 28 -6.17 3.32 -9.57
N LEU A 29 -6.62 2.29 -8.83
CA LEU A 29 -7.63 2.48 -7.77
C LEU A 29 -7.08 3.36 -6.65
N VAL A 30 -5.83 3.13 -6.23
CA VAL A 30 -5.18 3.93 -5.20
C VAL A 30 -5.18 5.41 -5.57
N HIS A 31 -4.86 5.72 -6.82
CA HIS A 31 -4.80 7.11 -7.29
C HIS A 31 -6.15 7.83 -7.30
N GLN A 32 -7.26 7.11 -7.16
CA GLN A 32 -8.59 7.70 -7.10
C GLN A 32 -9.05 8.02 -5.68
N ILE A 33 -8.27 7.64 -4.66
CA ILE A 33 -8.65 7.89 -3.26
C ILE A 33 -8.65 9.39 -2.99
N PRO A 34 -9.79 9.95 -2.52
CA PRO A 34 -9.85 11.38 -2.22
C PRO A 34 -8.86 11.78 -1.13
N GLY A 35 -8.19 12.91 -1.30
CA GLY A 35 -7.26 13.45 -0.33
C GLY A 35 -5.86 12.87 -0.41
N LEU A 36 -5.65 11.84 -1.21
CA LEU A 36 -4.32 11.28 -1.42
C LEU A 36 -3.43 12.33 -2.10
N ARG A 37 -2.27 12.63 -1.49
CA ARG A 37 -1.31 13.58 -2.05
C ARG A 37 -0.34 12.94 -3.02
N ARG A 38 0.18 11.75 -2.62
CA ARG A 38 1.04 10.97 -3.50
C ARG A 38 1.10 9.54 -3.00
N ALA A 39 1.49 8.65 -3.88
CA ALA A 39 1.73 7.26 -3.55
C ALA A 39 3.11 6.88 -4.07
N GLU A 40 3.87 6.17 -3.25
CA GLU A 40 5.14 5.58 -3.65
C GLU A 40 5.04 4.09 -3.51
N THR A 41 5.63 3.35 -4.43
CA THR A 41 5.68 1.90 -4.35
C THR A 41 7.05 1.41 -4.76
N GLY A 42 7.50 0.33 -4.15
CA GLY A 42 8.78 -0.26 -4.48
C GLY A 42 8.81 -1.71 -4.08
N ARG A 43 9.71 -2.44 -4.72
CA ARG A 43 9.97 -3.84 -4.40
C ARG A 43 11.22 -3.93 -3.55
N PHE A 44 11.19 -4.74 -2.50
CA PHE A 44 12.38 -5.00 -1.71
C PHE A 44 13.34 -5.86 -2.53
N VAL A 45 14.61 -5.48 -2.53
CA VAL A 45 15.64 -6.16 -3.33
C VAL A 45 16.67 -6.88 -2.46
N GLY A 46 16.54 -6.79 -1.15
CA GLY A 46 17.42 -7.49 -0.23
C GLY A 46 17.22 -7.03 1.20
N ALA A 47 17.70 -7.83 2.13
CA ALA A 47 17.74 -7.50 3.56
C ALA A 47 19.19 -7.15 3.93
N LEU A 48 19.42 -5.90 4.31
CA LEU A 48 20.77 -5.41 4.58
C LEU A 48 21.45 -6.15 5.75
N ASP A 49 20.62 -6.61 6.71
CA ASP A 49 21.08 -7.33 7.88
C ASP A 49 21.29 -8.85 7.63
N GLY A 50 21.04 -9.31 6.39
CA GLY A 50 21.15 -10.73 6.05
C GLY A 50 20.01 -11.60 6.54
N GLY A 51 18.96 -11.00 7.11
CA GLY A 51 17.79 -11.73 7.59
C GLY A 51 16.86 -12.17 6.46
N GLU A 52 15.75 -12.79 6.83
CA GLU A 52 14.75 -13.24 5.88
C GLU A 52 14.09 -12.06 5.16
N GLU A 53 13.84 -12.23 3.86
CA GLU A 53 13.10 -11.25 3.07
C GLU A 53 11.61 -11.57 3.17
N THR A 54 11.01 -11.20 4.30
CA THR A 54 9.61 -11.47 4.60
C THR A 54 8.68 -10.74 3.65
N PHE A 55 9.05 -9.50 3.29
CA PHE A 55 8.21 -8.65 2.46
C PHE A 55 8.76 -8.51 1.06
N TYR A 56 7.86 -8.46 0.10
CA TYR A 56 8.16 -8.37 -1.32
C TYR A 56 8.06 -6.94 -1.83
N ARG A 57 6.98 -6.23 -1.43
CA ARG A 57 6.67 -4.88 -1.92
C ARG A 57 6.17 -4.01 -0.78
N VAL A 58 6.48 -2.72 -0.87
CA VAL A 58 5.90 -1.70 0.02
C VAL A 58 5.17 -0.68 -0.84
N ALA A 59 4.04 -0.19 -0.33
CA ALA A 59 3.36 0.98 -0.87
C ALA A 59 3.19 1.98 0.26
N GLU A 60 3.41 3.26 -0.04
CA GLU A 60 3.29 4.33 0.93
C GLU A 60 2.36 5.39 0.35
N LEU A 61 1.23 5.62 1.03
CA LEU A 61 0.19 6.54 0.61
C LEU A 61 0.19 7.74 1.55
N TYR A 62 0.44 8.93 1.01
CA TYR A 62 0.62 10.15 1.79
C TYR A 62 -0.64 10.99 1.81
N PHE A 63 -1.03 11.41 3.02
CA PHE A 63 -2.19 12.28 3.26
C PHE A 63 -1.76 13.47 4.11
N PRO A 64 -2.43 14.64 3.97
CA PRO A 64 -2.05 15.82 4.75
C PRO A 64 -2.23 15.65 6.25
N ASP A 65 -3.21 14.85 6.66
CA ASP A 65 -3.51 14.60 8.07
C ASP A 65 -4.34 13.33 8.22
N GLN A 66 -4.56 12.91 9.46
CA GLN A 66 -5.30 11.69 9.78
C GLN A 66 -6.76 11.78 9.34
N GLU A 67 -7.40 12.93 9.54
CA GLU A 67 -8.80 13.12 9.19
C GLU A 67 -9.03 12.92 7.69
N THR A 68 -8.16 13.50 6.86
CA THR A 68 -8.23 13.35 5.41
C THR A 68 -8.01 11.90 4.99
N MET A 69 -7.06 11.22 5.63
CA MET A 69 -6.83 9.79 5.36
C MET A 69 -8.05 8.96 5.70
N ASP A 70 -8.63 9.18 6.89
CA ASP A 70 -9.80 8.41 7.34
C ASP A 70 -10.97 8.60 6.38
N ALA A 71 -11.21 9.85 5.94
CA ALA A 71 -12.27 10.14 4.98
C ALA A 71 -12.01 9.48 3.62
N GLY A 72 -10.77 9.51 3.14
CA GLY A 72 -10.39 8.88 1.88
C GLY A 72 -10.60 7.37 1.90
N ILE A 73 -10.17 6.72 2.98
CA ILE A 73 -10.34 5.27 3.16
C ILE A 73 -11.82 4.90 3.25
N ALA A 74 -12.65 5.73 3.89
CA ALA A 74 -14.07 5.48 4.05
C ALA A 74 -14.89 5.78 2.77
N SER A 75 -14.29 6.45 1.78
CA SER A 75 -14.96 6.76 0.52
C SER A 75 -15.24 5.51 -0.31
N ASP A 76 -16.07 5.64 -1.35
CA ASP A 76 -16.32 4.53 -2.27
C ASP A 76 -15.03 4.07 -2.94
N GLN A 77 -14.17 5.02 -3.32
CA GLN A 77 -12.87 4.73 -3.93
C GLN A 77 -11.95 4.01 -2.95
N GLY A 78 -11.94 4.43 -1.68
CA GLY A 78 -11.17 3.76 -0.64
C GLY A 78 -11.64 2.34 -0.41
N LYS A 79 -12.95 2.13 -0.39
CA LYS A 79 -13.54 0.79 -0.23
C LYS A 79 -13.21 -0.12 -1.41
N ALA A 80 -13.24 0.41 -2.63
CA ALA A 80 -12.88 -0.35 -3.82
C ALA A 80 -11.41 -0.78 -3.77
N THR A 81 -10.53 0.11 -3.33
CA THR A 81 -9.11 -0.18 -3.16
C THR A 81 -8.90 -1.27 -2.10
N ALA A 82 -9.60 -1.15 -0.97
CA ALA A 82 -9.50 -2.13 0.11
C ALA A 82 -10.00 -3.52 -0.34
N ALA A 83 -11.07 -3.57 -1.12
CA ALA A 83 -11.59 -4.82 -1.67
C ALA A 83 -10.58 -5.48 -2.59
N ASP A 84 -9.90 -4.70 -3.43
CA ASP A 84 -8.87 -5.23 -4.31
C ASP A 84 -7.64 -5.70 -3.51
N TYR A 85 -7.24 -4.95 -2.48
CA TYR A 85 -6.17 -5.39 -1.57
C TYR A 85 -6.49 -6.76 -0.99
N ALA A 86 -7.72 -6.97 -0.53
CA ALA A 86 -8.13 -8.25 0.05
C ALA A 86 -8.00 -9.41 -0.94
N LYS A 87 -8.14 -9.14 -2.24
CA LYS A 87 -7.97 -10.16 -3.28
C LYS A 87 -6.51 -10.51 -3.52
N ILE A 88 -5.61 -9.51 -3.52
CA ILE A 88 -4.25 -9.70 -4.01
C ILE A 88 -3.22 -9.89 -2.89
N ALA A 89 -3.50 -9.42 -1.67
CA ALA A 89 -2.51 -9.46 -0.60
C ALA A 89 -2.23 -10.90 -0.17
N PRO A 90 -0.98 -11.37 -0.30
CA PRO A 90 -0.63 -12.70 0.19
C PRO A 90 -0.76 -12.78 1.71
N PRO A 91 -0.93 -13.98 2.28
CA PRO A 91 -0.99 -14.15 3.73
C PRO A 91 0.25 -13.54 4.43
N GLY A 92 0.01 -12.85 5.53
CA GLY A 92 1.08 -12.19 6.28
C GLY A 92 1.36 -10.75 5.87
N SER A 93 0.67 -10.25 4.85
CA SER A 93 0.75 -8.83 4.48
C SER A 93 0.18 -7.96 5.59
N ARG A 94 0.75 -6.76 5.78
CA ARG A 94 0.41 -5.86 6.88
C ARG A 94 0.18 -4.43 6.38
N MET A 95 -0.63 -3.70 7.13
CA MET A 95 -0.85 -2.27 6.90
C MET A 95 -0.63 -1.52 8.20
N PHE A 96 0.06 -0.38 8.12
CA PHE A 96 0.34 0.48 9.27
C PHE A 96 0.04 1.93 8.92
N VAL A 97 -0.37 2.70 9.92
CA VAL A 97 -0.48 4.15 9.79
C VAL A 97 0.72 4.76 10.49
N GLN A 98 1.43 5.65 9.80
CA GLN A 98 2.61 6.31 10.32
C GLN A 98 2.39 7.82 10.35
N SER A 99 2.59 8.44 11.51
CA SER A 99 2.60 9.88 11.64
C SER A 99 4.03 10.36 11.45
N LEU A 100 4.21 11.35 10.59
CA LEU A 100 5.53 11.89 10.32
C LEU A 100 5.82 13.08 11.23
N HIS A 101 7.05 13.17 11.68
CA HIS A 101 7.54 14.36 12.40
C HIS A 101 7.99 15.38 11.37
N ASP A 102 7.34 16.50 11.37
CA ASP A 102 7.63 17.59 10.43
C ASP A 102 8.67 18.57 11.00
#